data_1b4d71ad5851367601e1e263513322b0
#
_entry.id   1b4d71ad5851367601e1e263513322b0
#
_cell.length_a   1.000
_cell.length_b   1.000
_cell.length_c   1.000
_cell.angle_alpha   90.00
_cell.angle_beta   90.00
_cell.angle_gamma   90.00
#
_symmetry.space_group_name_H-M   'P 1'
#
loop_
_entity.id
_entity.type
_entity.pdbx_description
1 polymer ?
#
loop_
_entity_poly.entity_id
_entity_poly.type
_entity_poly.pdbx_seq_one_letter_code
_entity_poly.pdbx_strand_id
1 'polypeptide(L)'
;KVFSITNKDIKNQLVNFPALKDKIEFFIDWDEDNFTSSIKDSTILLTWDLPKDNLKQIASNLKWIHCIGAGVEHLYPFNWLPNNVILTNNKGVHSKKAGEFGLMAILMLHNHFQKIITNQFNKKYDSIYSTPIKGKNIIILGTGSLGSSVAKLIKPLDVNVIGVNRHGKQQNEFSKIISINKIDNILPEADILYLALPETSETINIIDERRLNLLKNTCAIVNIGRESALDYNALFKLLYSKRLAGAIL
;
A
#
# COMPACT_ATOMS: atom_id res chain seq x y z
N LYS A 1 20.31 -2.71 -8.12
CA LYS A 1 20.06 -1.31 -7.72
C LYS A 1 18.77 -0.87 -8.42
N VAL A 2 17.63 -1.14 -7.77
CA VAL A 2 16.29 -0.99 -8.39
C VAL A 2 15.87 0.48 -8.50
N PHE A 3 16.47 1.39 -7.75
CA PHE A 3 16.09 2.80 -7.68
C PHE A 3 17.23 3.75 -8.05
N SER A 4 18.05 3.39 -9.03
CA SER A 4 19.13 4.27 -9.47
C SER A 4 18.67 5.19 -10.59
N ILE A 5 18.87 6.50 -10.41
CA ILE A 5 18.75 7.51 -11.46
C ILE A 5 20.16 7.78 -12.01
N THR A 6 20.30 7.72 -13.32
CA THR A 6 21.58 7.97 -14.00
C THR A 6 21.50 9.24 -14.83
N ASN A 7 22.67 9.78 -15.22
CA ASN A 7 22.73 10.90 -16.17
C ASN A 7 22.01 10.61 -17.50
N LYS A 8 21.96 9.33 -17.92
CA LYS A 8 21.22 8.90 -19.11
C LYS A 8 19.73 9.05 -18.92
N ASP A 9 19.20 8.68 -17.74
CA ASP A 9 17.78 8.78 -17.43
C ASP A 9 17.33 10.25 -17.40
N ILE A 10 18.16 11.12 -16.78
CA ILE A 10 17.92 12.57 -16.78
C ILE A 10 17.90 13.13 -18.21
N LYS A 11 18.90 12.83 -19.03
CA LYS A 11 18.95 13.27 -20.42
C LYS A 11 17.73 12.83 -21.20
N ASN A 12 17.29 11.58 -21.05
CA ASN A 12 16.10 11.05 -21.72
C ASN A 12 14.83 11.81 -21.29
N GLN A 13 14.70 12.15 -20.02
CA GLN A 13 13.54 12.90 -19.53
C GLN A 13 13.56 14.36 -19.98
N LEU A 14 14.72 15.00 -20.03
CA LEU A 14 14.85 16.39 -20.51
C LEU A 14 14.46 16.58 -21.98
N VAL A 15 14.48 15.51 -22.78
CA VAL A 15 13.90 15.54 -24.14
C VAL A 15 12.40 15.86 -24.11
N ASN A 16 11.70 15.33 -23.10
CA ASN A 16 10.26 15.58 -22.91
C ASN A 16 9.97 16.96 -22.27
N PHE A 17 10.98 17.59 -21.68
CA PHE A 17 10.87 18.87 -20.97
C PHE A 17 11.98 19.85 -21.40
N PRO A 18 12.05 20.23 -22.69
CA PRO A 18 13.16 21.02 -23.22
C PRO A 18 13.33 22.39 -22.52
N ALA A 19 12.23 22.94 -21.99
CA ALA A 19 12.27 24.22 -21.26
C ALA A 19 13.05 24.16 -19.93
N LEU A 20 13.39 22.96 -19.44
CA LEU A 20 14.13 22.75 -18.20
C LEU A 20 15.61 22.48 -18.43
N LYS A 21 16.03 22.17 -19.67
CA LYS A 21 17.36 21.66 -20.01
C LYS A 21 18.52 22.56 -19.50
N ASP A 22 18.35 23.88 -19.62
CA ASP A 22 19.40 24.83 -19.24
C ASP A 22 19.08 25.58 -17.92
N LYS A 23 18.07 25.09 -17.18
CA LYS A 23 17.60 25.73 -15.94
C LYS A 23 17.87 24.89 -14.69
N ILE A 24 18.28 23.64 -14.86
CA ILE A 24 18.48 22.71 -13.75
C ILE A 24 19.88 22.10 -13.87
N GLU A 25 20.66 22.25 -12.83
CA GLU A 25 21.91 21.53 -12.62
C GLU A 25 21.64 20.31 -11.76
N PHE A 26 22.19 19.14 -12.13
CA PHE A 26 21.93 17.87 -11.47
C PHE A 26 23.21 17.35 -10.81
N PHE A 27 23.14 17.13 -9.51
CA PHE A 27 24.14 16.39 -8.75
C PHE A 27 23.59 14.99 -8.48
N ILE A 28 24.27 13.94 -8.98
CA ILE A 28 23.88 12.54 -8.76
C ILE A 28 24.88 11.93 -7.81
N ASP A 29 24.38 11.56 -6.64
CA ASP A 29 25.16 10.95 -5.59
C ASP A 29 24.51 9.67 -5.10
N TRP A 30 25.31 8.71 -4.64
CA TRP A 30 24.86 7.37 -4.26
C TRP A 30 25.16 6.98 -2.84
N ASP A 31 26.05 7.69 -2.20
CA ASP A 31 26.48 7.47 -0.86
C ASP A 31 26.38 8.76 -0.04
N GLU A 32 26.40 8.59 1.24
CA GLU A 32 26.28 9.70 2.17
C GLU A 32 27.57 10.52 2.26
N ASP A 33 28.69 10.02 1.71
CA ASP A 33 30.02 10.63 1.83
C ASP A 33 30.08 12.02 1.21
N ASN A 34 29.36 12.25 0.11
CA ASN A 34 29.29 13.53 -0.58
C ASN A 34 28.02 14.34 -0.26
N PHE A 35 27.10 13.80 0.55
CA PHE A 35 25.81 14.43 0.82
C PHE A 35 25.96 15.86 1.32
N THR A 36 26.82 16.10 2.31
CA THR A 36 27.01 17.43 2.92
C THR A 36 27.50 18.47 1.92
N SER A 37 28.36 18.09 0.98
CA SER A 37 28.84 19.00 -0.07
C SER A 37 27.80 19.26 -1.13
N SER A 38 27.11 18.22 -1.59
CA SER A 38 26.11 18.31 -2.65
C SER A 38 24.85 19.04 -2.21
N ILE A 39 24.40 18.85 -0.96
CA ILE A 39 23.16 19.44 -0.45
C ILE A 39 23.27 20.93 -0.17
N LYS A 40 24.47 21.44 0.12
CA LYS A 40 24.70 22.84 0.50
C LYS A 40 24.16 23.84 -0.52
N ASP A 41 24.37 23.55 -1.80
CA ASP A 41 23.95 24.42 -2.91
C ASP A 41 22.67 23.95 -3.59
N SER A 42 22.12 22.82 -3.15
CA SER A 42 20.93 22.23 -3.74
C SER A 42 19.65 22.93 -3.30
N THR A 43 18.76 23.16 -4.25
CA THR A 43 17.42 23.73 -4.01
C THR A 43 16.36 22.63 -3.87
N ILE A 44 16.57 21.48 -4.53
CA ILE A 44 15.67 20.34 -4.57
C ILE A 44 16.47 19.07 -4.27
N LEU A 45 15.93 18.20 -3.41
CA LEU A 45 16.47 16.88 -3.13
C LEU A 45 15.47 15.80 -3.56
N LEU A 46 15.92 14.87 -4.42
CA LEU A 46 15.20 13.66 -4.76
C LEU A 46 15.90 12.48 -4.09
N THR A 47 15.23 11.80 -3.17
CA THR A 47 15.87 10.74 -2.39
C THR A 47 14.88 9.70 -1.89
N TRP A 48 15.36 8.53 -1.48
CA TRP A 48 14.60 7.59 -0.68
C TRP A 48 14.72 7.93 0.81
N ASP A 49 15.94 8.06 1.30
CA ASP A 49 16.28 8.43 2.67
C ASP A 49 17.41 9.47 2.64
N LEU A 50 17.69 10.11 3.75
CA LEU A 50 18.72 11.15 3.85
C LEU A 50 19.26 11.23 5.28
N PRO A 51 20.51 11.70 5.45
CA PRO A 51 21.02 12.12 6.74
C PRO A 51 20.17 13.26 7.30
N LYS A 52 19.58 13.06 8.47
CA LYS A 52 18.64 14.00 9.09
C LYS A 52 19.33 14.99 10.02
N ASP A 53 20.50 14.60 10.51
CA ASP A 53 21.28 15.40 11.44
C ASP A 53 21.79 16.68 10.79
N ASN A 54 21.60 17.79 11.47
CA ASN A 54 22.03 19.12 11.03
C ASN A 54 21.53 19.57 9.65
N LEU A 55 20.50 18.93 9.07
CA LEU A 55 20.00 19.29 7.75
C LEU A 55 19.64 20.79 7.66
N LYS A 56 19.05 21.35 8.72
CA LYS A 56 18.69 22.78 8.80
C LYS A 56 19.90 23.72 8.64
N GLN A 57 21.08 23.27 9.07
CA GLN A 57 22.33 24.06 9.00
C GLN A 57 23.05 23.89 7.67
N ILE A 58 23.11 22.65 7.15
CA ILE A 58 23.91 22.33 5.97
C ILE A 58 23.18 22.60 4.65
N ALA A 59 21.84 22.60 4.64
CA ALA A 59 20.99 22.71 3.46
C ALA A 59 20.20 24.03 3.43
N SER A 60 20.88 25.16 3.59
CA SER A 60 20.24 26.49 3.70
C SER A 60 19.44 26.92 2.47
N ASN A 61 19.79 26.41 1.29
CA ASN A 61 19.13 26.70 0.01
C ASN A 61 17.97 25.76 -0.33
N LEU A 62 17.81 24.68 0.44
CA LEU A 62 16.82 23.64 0.17
C LEU A 62 15.40 24.18 0.33
N LYS A 63 14.55 23.91 -0.66
CA LYS A 63 13.13 24.32 -0.68
C LYS A 63 12.19 23.15 -0.80
N TRP A 64 12.64 22.05 -1.39
CA TRP A 64 11.79 20.89 -1.68
C TRP A 64 12.57 19.58 -1.55
N ILE A 65 11.98 18.65 -0.81
CA ILE A 65 12.42 17.25 -0.74
C ILE A 65 11.32 16.39 -1.37
N HIS A 66 11.69 15.59 -2.34
CA HIS A 66 10.81 14.58 -2.91
C HIS A 66 11.31 13.18 -2.56
N CYS A 67 10.58 12.49 -1.69
CA CYS A 67 10.82 11.08 -1.41
C CYS A 67 10.29 10.24 -2.58
N ILE A 68 11.18 9.47 -3.22
CA ILE A 68 10.81 8.60 -4.35
C ILE A 68 9.93 7.41 -3.95
N GLY A 69 9.78 7.15 -2.65
CA GLY A 69 8.87 6.16 -2.10
C GLY A 69 7.42 6.66 -2.02
N ALA A 70 6.47 5.75 -2.03
CA ALA A 70 5.08 6.05 -1.75
C ALA A 70 4.82 6.22 -0.24
N GLY A 71 5.52 5.43 0.61
CA GLY A 71 5.53 5.56 2.06
C GLY A 71 6.71 6.41 2.53
N VAL A 72 6.54 7.08 3.67
CA VAL A 72 7.55 7.97 4.28
C VAL A 72 7.74 7.67 5.78
N GLU A 73 7.38 6.47 6.20
CA GLU A 73 7.43 6.06 7.61
C GLU A 73 8.85 6.13 8.18
N HIS A 74 9.86 5.78 7.38
CA HIS A 74 11.29 5.84 7.72
C HIS A 74 11.81 7.28 7.91
N LEU A 75 11.09 8.27 7.41
CA LEU A 75 11.42 9.69 7.59
C LEU A 75 10.80 10.30 8.86
N TYR A 76 9.87 9.61 9.49
CA TYR A 76 9.21 10.08 10.71
C TYR A 76 10.11 9.87 11.95
N PRO A 77 10.05 10.76 12.96
CA PRO A 77 9.30 12.00 13.05
C PRO A 77 9.94 13.15 12.25
N PHE A 78 9.11 14.09 11.76
CA PHE A 78 9.55 15.19 10.88
C PHE A 78 10.15 16.40 11.59
N ASN A 79 10.64 16.25 12.82
CA ASN A 79 11.29 17.32 13.60
C ASN A 79 12.62 17.82 12.99
N TRP A 80 13.23 17.01 12.13
CA TRP A 80 14.43 17.35 11.36
C TRP A 80 14.13 18.25 10.15
N LEU A 81 12.88 18.24 9.64
CA LEU A 81 12.49 18.99 8.44
C LEU A 81 12.48 20.50 8.74
N PRO A 82 13.16 21.35 7.94
CA PRO A 82 13.04 22.79 8.08
C PRO A 82 11.63 23.28 7.73
N ASN A 83 11.14 24.30 8.46
CA ASN A 83 9.76 24.80 8.30
C ASN A 83 9.47 25.38 6.90
N ASN A 84 10.49 25.81 6.19
CA ASN A 84 10.39 26.39 4.84
C ASN A 84 10.59 25.37 3.73
N VAL A 85 10.79 24.10 4.05
CA VAL A 85 11.02 23.02 3.07
C VAL A 85 9.77 22.18 2.92
N ILE A 86 9.33 21.99 1.68
CA ILE A 86 8.18 21.13 1.35
C ILE A 86 8.66 19.69 1.19
N LEU A 87 8.03 18.74 1.89
CA LEU A 87 8.23 17.32 1.68
C LEU A 87 7.07 16.72 0.89
N THR A 88 7.38 16.03 -0.20
CA THR A 88 6.40 15.29 -1.01
C THR A 88 6.86 13.85 -1.24
N ASN A 89 5.95 12.98 -1.67
CA ASN A 89 6.24 11.59 -1.98
C ASN A 89 5.49 11.10 -3.24
N ASN A 90 5.79 9.87 -3.66
CA ASN A 90 5.16 9.21 -4.80
C ASN A 90 3.84 8.52 -4.47
N LYS A 91 3.02 9.07 -3.58
CA LYS A 91 1.69 8.52 -3.26
C LYS A 91 0.87 8.33 -4.54
N GLY A 92 0.36 7.11 -4.73
CA GLY A 92 -0.53 6.77 -5.85
C GLY A 92 0.18 6.21 -7.10
N VAL A 93 1.50 6.29 -7.21
CA VAL A 93 2.25 5.77 -8.37
C VAL A 93 2.01 4.27 -8.60
N HIS A 94 1.84 3.51 -7.52
CA HIS A 94 1.60 2.07 -7.56
C HIS A 94 0.12 1.67 -7.67
N SER A 95 -0.82 2.64 -7.73
CA SER A 95 -2.26 2.35 -7.61
C SER A 95 -2.78 1.42 -8.71
N LYS A 96 -2.36 1.61 -9.96
CA LYS A 96 -2.77 0.73 -11.07
C LYS A 96 -2.32 -0.71 -10.85
N LYS A 97 -1.04 -0.91 -10.54
CA LYS A 97 -0.48 -2.25 -10.31
C LYS A 97 -1.07 -2.91 -9.06
N ALA A 98 -1.28 -2.14 -7.99
CA ALA A 98 -1.95 -2.62 -6.79
C ALA A 98 -3.41 -3.02 -7.06
N GLY A 99 -4.12 -2.28 -7.93
CA GLY A 99 -5.46 -2.65 -8.38
C GLY A 99 -5.49 -3.99 -9.10
N GLU A 100 -4.60 -4.21 -10.07
CA GLU A 100 -4.46 -5.49 -10.79
C GLU A 100 -4.13 -6.64 -9.83
N PHE A 101 -3.16 -6.44 -8.94
CA PHE A 101 -2.79 -7.45 -7.95
C PHE A 101 -3.96 -7.75 -7.01
N GLY A 102 -4.68 -6.73 -6.55
CA GLY A 102 -5.83 -6.90 -5.67
C GLY A 102 -6.97 -7.68 -6.34
N LEU A 103 -7.28 -7.38 -7.60
CA LEU A 103 -8.25 -8.14 -8.39
C LEU A 103 -7.82 -9.61 -8.51
N MET A 104 -6.56 -9.86 -8.88
CA MET A 104 -6.00 -11.21 -8.95
C MET A 104 -6.13 -11.94 -7.61
N ALA A 105 -5.67 -11.32 -6.50
CA ALA A 105 -5.69 -11.93 -5.18
C ALA A 105 -7.11 -12.30 -4.72
N ILE A 106 -8.08 -11.41 -4.92
CA ILE A 106 -9.48 -11.63 -4.60
C ILE A 106 -10.04 -12.83 -5.39
N LEU A 107 -9.80 -12.88 -6.71
CA LEU A 107 -10.27 -13.98 -7.56
C LEU A 107 -9.57 -15.31 -7.24
N MET A 108 -8.28 -15.29 -6.92
CA MET A 108 -7.53 -16.48 -6.50
C MET A 108 -8.09 -17.08 -5.21
N LEU A 109 -8.37 -16.24 -4.20
CA LEU A 109 -8.95 -16.68 -2.93
C LEU A 109 -10.37 -17.22 -3.12
N HIS A 110 -11.20 -16.50 -3.86
CA HIS A 110 -12.58 -16.91 -4.14
C HIS A 110 -12.67 -18.25 -4.88
N ASN A 111 -11.74 -18.51 -5.80
CA ASN A 111 -11.70 -19.74 -6.58
C ASN A 111 -10.82 -20.83 -5.95
N HIS A 112 -10.43 -20.70 -4.69
CA HIS A 112 -9.60 -21.68 -3.96
C HIS A 112 -8.30 -22.03 -4.69
N PHE A 113 -7.68 -21.05 -5.38
CA PHE A 113 -6.53 -21.29 -6.25
C PHE A 113 -5.32 -21.84 -5.48
N GLN A 114 -5.15 -21.47 -4.22
CA GLN A 114 -4.09 -22.03 -3.36
C GLN A 114 -4.24 -23.54 -3.17
N LYS A 115 -5.48 -24.03 -3.02
CA LYS A 115 -5.76 -25.46 -2.93
C LYS A 115 -5.46 -26.17 -4.27
N ILE A 116 -5.82 -25.53 -5.40
CA ILE A 116 -5.52 -26.06 -6.75
C ILE A 116 -4.02 -26.22 -6.92
N ILE A 117 -3.23 -25.19 -6.61
CA ILE A 117 -1.75 -25.24 -6.71
C ILE A 117 -1.18 -26.32 -5.80
N THR A 118 -1.64 -26.39 -4.55
CA THR A 118 -1.17 -27.42 -3.60
C THR A 118 -1.49 -28.82 -4.10
N ASN A 119 -2.67 -29.05 -4.64
CA ASN A 119 -3.06 -30.32 -5.22
C ASN A 119 -2.22 -30.68 -6.45
N GLN A 120 -1.96 -29.71 -7.34
CA GLN A 120 -1.09 -29.89 -8.50
C GLN A 120 0.33 -30.29 -8.07
N PHE A 121 0.90 -29.60 -7.09
CA PHE A 121 2.21 -29.91 -6.53
C PHE A 121 2.28 -31.33 -5.95
N ASN A 122 1.22 -31.74 -5.25
CA ASN A 122 1.11 -33.07 -4.66
C ASN A 122 0.60 -34.15 -5.64
N LYS A 123 0.48 -33.82 -6.95
CA LYS A 123 -0.04 -34.73 -7.99
C LYS A 123 -1.40 -35.32 -7.64
N LYS A 124 -2.24 -34.57 -6.93
CA LYS A 124 -3.57 -34.97 -6.48
C LYS A 124 -4.62 -34.27 -7.34
N TYR A 125 -5.49 -35.07 -7.98
CA TYR A 125 -6.69 -34.54 -8.61
C TYR A 125 -7.82 -34.43 -7.56
N ASP A 126 -8.41 -33.23 -7.42
CA ASP A 126 -9.57 -32.97 -6.56
C ASP A 126 -10.46 -31.95 -7.28
N SER A 127 -11.70 -32.30 -7.56
CA SER A 127 -12.64 -31.38 -8.20
C SER A 127 -13.04 -30.29 -7.24
N ILE A 128 -12.60 -29.05 -7.54
CA ILE A 128 -12.91 -27.87 -6.73
C ILE A 128 -13.88 -27.00 -7.53
N TYR A 129 -15.06 -26.76 -6.95
CA TYR A 129 -16.09 -25.93 -7.55
C TYR A 129 -16.22 -24.62 -6.77
N SER A 130 -16.35 -23.51 -7.48
CA SER A 130 -16.71 -22.21 -6.93
C SER A 130 -17.93 -21.65 -7.66
N THR A 131 -18.65 -20.78 -6.98
CA THR A 131 -19.76 -20.00 -7.59
C THR A 131 -19.20 -18.70 -8.18
N PRO A 132 -19.96 -17.98 -9.03
CA PRO A 132 -19.58 -16.62 -9.37
C PRO A 132 -19.39 -15.75 -8.13
N ILE A 133 -18.45 -14.79 -8.20
CA ILE A 133 -18.14 -13.89 -7.08
C ILE A 133 -19.24 -12.86 -6.79
N LYS A 134 -20.18 -12.73 -7.70
CA LYS A 134 -21.34 -11.82 -7.60
C LYS A 134 -22.02 -11.90 -6.22
N GLY A 135 -22.34 -10.74 -5.66
CA GLY A 135 -23.00 -10.61 -4.36
C GLY A 135 -22.12 -10.83 -3.14
N LYS A 136 -20.83 -11.17 -3.31
CA LYS A 136 -19.90 -11.31 -2.19
C LYS A 136 -19.55 -9.96 -1.57
N ASN A 137 -19.38 -9.93 -0.25
CA ASN A 137 -18.99 -8.74 0.50
C ASN A 137 -17.47 -8.65 0.57
N ILE A 138 -16.91 -7.68 -0.15
CA ILE A 138 -15.48 -7.36 -0.12
C ILE A 138 -15.30 -6.12 0.74
N ILE A 139 -14.74 -6.29 1.93
CA ILE A 139 -14.48 -5.19 2.87
C ILE A 139 -13.06 -4.69 2.68
N ILE A 140 -12.90 -3.43 2.30
CA ILE A 140 -11.61 -2.81 2.02
C ILE A 140 -11.28 -1.80 3.12
N LEU A 141 -10.29 -2.11 3.95
CA LEU A 141 -9.74 -1.20 4.94
C LEU A 141 -8.71 -0.28 4.27
N GLY A 142 -9.03 1.00 4.26
CA GLY A 142 -8.25 2.02 3.56
C GLY A 142 -8.81 2.34 2.18
N THR A 143 -9.52 3.48 2.07
CA THR A 143 -10.10 3.98 0.81
C THR A 143 -9.17 5.00 0.11
N GLY A 144 -7.86 4.87 0.33
CA GLY A 144 -6.82 5.63 -0.35
C GLY A 144 -6.59 5.14 -1.79
N SER A 145 -5.51 5.61 -2.42
CA SER A 145 -5.20 5.28 -3.83
C SER A 145 -5.16 3.78 -4.13
N LEU A 146 -4.62 2.96 -3.21
CA LEU A 146 -4.54 1.50 -3.39
C LEU A 146 -5.93 0.85 -3.28
N GLY A 147 -6.64 1.10 -2.18
CA GLY A 147 -7.97 0.51 -1.95
C GLY A 147 -9.01 0.97 -2.98
N SER A 148 -9.02 2.25 -3.36
CA SER A 148 -9.92 2.74 -4.42
C SER A 148 -9.61 2.13 -5.78
N SER A 149 -8.32 1.87 -6.08
CA SER A 149 -7.94 1.22 -7.34
C SER A 149 -8.49 -0.21 -7.44
N VAL A 150 -8.39 -0.98 -6.36
CA VAL A 150 -8.98 -2.32 -6.28
C VAL A 150 -10.50 -2.26 -6.37
N ALA A 151 -11.14 -1.38 -5.58
CA ALA A 151 -12.59 -1.18 -5.57
C ALA A 151 -13.12 -0.92 -6.98
N LYS A 152 -12.46 -0.04 -7.74
CA LYS A 152 -12.80 0.26 -9.13
C LYS A 152 -12.77 -0.96 -10.04
N LEU A 153 -11.77 -1.84 -9.88
CA LEU A 153 -11.59 -3.01 -10.75
C LEU A 153 -12.54 -4.17 -10.39
N ILE A 154 -12.93 -4.32 -9.12
CA ILE A 154 -13.82 -5.42 -8.70
C ILE A 154 -15.30 -5.05 -8.79
N LYS A 155 -15.65 -3.77 -8.76
CA LYS A 155 -17.05 -3.29 -8.84
C LYS A 155 -17.83 -3.84 -10.04
N PRO A 156 -17.26 -3.96 -11.27
CA PRO A 156 -17.94 -4.55 -12.41
C PRO A 156 -18.28 -6.05 -12.27
N LEU A 157 -17.77 -6.73 -11.23
CA LEU A 157 -18.07 -8.13 -10.94
C LEU A 157 -19.35 -8.32 -10.09
N ASP A 158 -20.15 -7.27 -9.94
CA ASP A 158 -21.38 -7.26 -9.13
C ASP A 158 -21.16 -7.67 -7.66
N VAL A 159 -20.01 -7.38 -7.10
CA VAL A 159 -19.71 -7.56 -5.67
C VAL A 159 -20.15 -6.36 -4.84
N ASN A 160 -20.41 -6.57 -3.55
CA ASN A 160 -20.66 -5.51 -2.59
C ASN A 160 -19.30 -4.97 -2.07
N VAL A 161 -18.84 -3.84 -2.61
CA VAL A 161 -17.57 -3.24 -2.20
C VAL A 161 -17.82 -2.28 -1.05
N ILE A 162 -17.42 -2.68 0.17
CA ILE A 162 -17.59 -1.88 1.38
C ILE A 162 -16.24 -1.30 1.79
N GLY A 163 -16.11 0.03 1.73
CA GLY A 163 -14.91 0.72 2.19
C GLY A 163 -14.95 1.03 3.69
N VAL A 164 -13.78 1.05 4.30
CA VAL A 164 -13.59 1.53 5.68
C VAL A 164 -12.53 2.62 5.69
N ASN A 165 -12.87 3.79 6.21
CA ASN A 165 -11.93 4.88 6.43
C ASN A 165 -12.18 5.57 7.78
N ARG A 166 -11.32 6.53 8.14
CA ARG A 166 -11.39 7.20 9.45
C ARG A 166 -12.77 7.82 9.73
N HIS A 167 -13.38 8.46 8.76
CA HIS A 167 -14.57 9.31 8.95
C HIS A 167 -15.85 8.79 8.28
N GLY A 168 -15.80 7.68 7.53
CA GLY A 168 -16.95 7.19 6.77
C GLY A 168 -17.29 8.04 5.53
N LYS A 169 -16.35 8.84 5.03
CA LYS A 169 -16.56 9.71 3.87
C LYS A 169 -16.76 8.88 2.59
N GLN A 170 -17.91 9.05 1.94
CA GLN A 170 -18.30 8.29 0.75
C GLN A 170 -17.42 8.61 -0.47
N GLN A 171 -17.23 7.64 -1.34
CA GLN A 171 -16.50 7.72 -2.62
C GLN A 171 -17.19 6.81 -3.64
N ASN A 172 -17.14 7.17 -4.92
CA ASN A 172 -17.93 6.52 -5.98
C ASN A 172 -17.52 5.08 -6.30
N GLU A 173 -16.28 4.70 -5.97
CA GLU A 173 -15.74 3.35 -6.20
C GLU A 173 -16.37 2.30 -5.30
N PHE A 174 -16.93 2.72 -4.16
CA PHE A 174 -17.49 1.85 -3.14
C PHE A 174 -19.03 1.88 -3.17
N SER A 175 -19.65 0.74 -2.88
CA SER A 175 -21.11 0.68 -2.70
C SER A 175 -21.53 1.40 -1.42
N LYS A 176 -20.67 1.32 -0.37
CA LYS A 176 -20.85 1.95 0.93
C LYS A 176 -19.48 2.16 1.58
N ILE A 177 -19.32 3.25 2.31
CA ILE A 177 -18.16 3.46 3.18
C ILE A 177 -18.66 3.68 4.60
N ILE A 178 -17.98 3.06 5.55
CA ILE A 178 -18.23 3.22 6.98
C ILE A 178 -17.00 3.77 7.70
N SER A 179 -17.23 4.37 8.86
CA SER A 179 -16.15 4.78 9.75
C SER A 179 -15.51 3.56 10.42
N ILE A 180 -14.19 3.64 10.62
CA ILE A 180 -13.39 2.61 11.31
C ILE A 180 -13.95 2.24 12.70
N ASN A 181 -14.57 3.18 13.40
CA ASN A 181 -15.18 2.95 14.71
C ASN A 181 -16.37 1.96 14.66
N LYS A 182 -16.89 1.66 13.48
CA LYS A 182 -18.00 0.72 13.25
C LYS A 182 -17.55 -0.57 12.57
N ILE A 183 -16.25 -0.81 12.47
CA ILE A 183 -15.69 -1.96 11.74
C ILE A 183 -16.18 -3.29 12.30
N ASP A 184 -16.28 -3.41 13.61
CA ASP A 184 -16.66 -4.66 14.28
C ASP A 184 -18.07 -5.14 13.87
N ASN A 185 -18.95 -4.21 13.48
CA ASN A 185 -20.30 -4.52 13.06
C ASN A 185 -20.38 -5.16 11.67
N ILE A 186 -19.36 -4.98 10.82
CA ILE A 186 -19.37 -5.48 9.44
C ILE A 186 -18.40 -6.64 9.20
N LEU A 187 -17.42 -6.84 10.06
CA LEU A 187 -16.47 -7.95 9.94
C LEU A 187 -17.17 -9.32 9.83
N PRO A 188 -18.27 -9.60 10.57
CA PRO A 188 -19.02 -10.86 10.41
C PRO A 188 -19.65 -11.07 9.03
N GLU A 189 -19.79 -10.01 8.23
CA GLU A 189 -20.37 -10.10 6.88
C GLU A 189 -19.31 -10.32 5.80
N ALA A 190 -18.00 -10.18 6.12
CA ALA A 190 -16.93 -10.23 5.14
C ALA A 190 -16.78 -11.61 4.50
N ASP A 191 -16.81 -11.67 3.16
CA ASP A 191 -16.34 -12.82 2.40
C ASP A 191 -14.84 -12.68 2.12
N ILE A 192 -14.38 -11.45 1.86
CA ILE A 192 -12.96 -11.12 1.77
C ILE A 192 -12.69 -9.82 2.54
N LEU A 193 -11.69 -9.85 3.42
CA LEU A 193 -11.15 -8.69 4.10
C LEU A 193 -9.86 -8.26 3.40
N TYR A 194 -9.85 -7.05 2.85
CA TYR A 194 -8.73 -6.50 2.11
C TYR A 194 -8.12 -5.30 2.84
N LEU A 195 -6.84 -5.37 3.17
CA LEU A 195 -6.13 -4.32 3.88
C LEU A 195 -5.23 -3.53 2.92
N ALA A 196 -5.42 -2.20 2.89
CA ALA A 196 -4.64 -1.23 2.12
C ALA A 196 -4.33 0.00 2.98
N LEU A 197 -3.94 -0.24 4.24
CA LEU A 197 -3.66 0.78 5.24
C LEU A 197 -2.18 1.17 5.27
N PRO A 198 -1.86 2.45 5.51
CA PRO A 198 -0.51 2.86 5.89
C PRO A 198 -0.23 2.43 7.34
N GLU A 199 1.03 2.43 7.74
CA GLU A 199 1.42 2.29 9.14
C GLU A 199 1.28 3.64 9.86
N THR A 200 0.48 3.64 10.90
CA THR A 200 0.29 4.75 11.83
C THR A 200 -0.04 4.20 13.20
N SER A 201 0.08 5.01 14.25
CA SER A 201 -0.32 4.59 15.60
C SER A 201 -1.78 4.10 15.70
N GLU A 202 -2.66 4.55 14.81
CA GLU A 202 -4.07 4.15 14.77
C GLU A 202 -4.32 2.87 13.97
N THR A 203 -3.37 2.45 13.12
CA THR A 203 -3.54 1.28 12.24
C THR A 203 -2.73 0.07 12.68
N ILE A 204 -1.79 0.22 13.61
CA ILE A 204 -1.05 -0.90 14.20
C ILE A 204 -2.05 -1.81 14.93
N ASN A 205 -1.98 -3.11 14.62
CA ASN A 205 -2.86 -4.15 15.17
C ASN A 205 -4.37 -3.84 15.02
N ILE A 206 -4.73 -3.07 13.99
CA ILE A 206 -6.14 -2.72 13.79
C ILE A 206 -7.02 -3.96 13.53
N ILE A 207 -6.44 -5.03 12.98
CA ILE A 207 -7.04 -6.36 12.86
C ILE A 207 -6.29 -7.30 13.81
N ASP A 208 -6.65 -7.20 15.07
CA ASP A 208 -6.17 -8.01 16.18
C ASP A 208 -6.85 -9.40 16.22
N GLU A 209 -6.44 -10.28 17.16
CA GLU A 209 -7.02 -11.60 17.35
C GLU A 209 -8.53 -11.54 17.59
N ARG A 210 -9.02 -10.56 18.36
CA ARG A 210 -10.44 -10.38 18.63
C ARG A 210 -11.23 -10.10 17.32
N ARG A 211 -10.74 -9.20 16.46
CA ARG A 211 -11.37 -8.88 15.19
C ARG A 211 -11.28 -10.00 14.18
N LEU A 212 -10.15 -10.71 14.16
CA LEU A 212 -10.01 -11.92 13.33
C LEU A 212 -11.07 -12.97 13.69
N ASN A 213 -11.39 -13.12 14.98
CA ASN A 213 -12.43 -14.04 15.43
C ASN A 213 -13.86 -13.61 15.11
N LEU A 214 -14.09 -12.34 14.72
CA LEU A 214 -15.40 -11.89 14.21
C LEU A 214 -15.64 -12.33 12.76
N LEU A 215 -14.60 -12.67 12.00
CA LEU A 215 -14.75 -13.07 10.60
C LEU A 215 -15.43 -14.44 10.49
N LYS A 216 -16.19 -14.67 9.40
CA LYS A 216 -16.73 -16.01 9.08
C LYS A 216 -15.61 -16.99 8.74
N ASN A 217 -15.88 -18.28 8.93
CA ASN A 217 -14.93 -19.35 8.56
C ASN A 217 -14.60 -19.40 7.07
N THR A 218 -15.49 -18.87 6.24
CA THR A 218 -15.32 -18.77 4.79
C THR A 218 -14.62 -17.49 4.36
N CYS A 219 -14.29 -16.60 5.30
CA CYS A 219 -13.61 -15.36 4.99
C CYS A 219 -12.15 -15.61 4.61
N ALA A 220 -11.68 -14.90 3.60
CA ALA A 220 -10.27 -14.85 3.24
C ALA A 220 -9.69 -13.44 3.44
N ILE A 221 -8.38 -13.34 3.60
CA ILE A 221 -7.69 -12.07 3.89
C ILE A 221 -6.69 -11.74 2.80
N VAL A 222 -6.64 -10.48 2.38
CA VAL A 222 -5.57 -9.92 1.55
C VAL A 222 -4.95 -8.73 2.28
N ASN A 223 -3.63 -8.72 2.41
CA ASN A 223 -2.92 -7.56 2.95
C ASN A 223 -1.86 -7.08 1.97
N ILE A 224 -2.08 -5.93 1.36
CA ILE A 224 -1.12 -5.21 0.50
C ILE A 224 -0.63 -3.91 1.14
N GLY A 225 -1.09 -3.64 2.35
CA GLY A 225 -0.71 -2.46 3.11
C GLY A 225 0.62 -2.66 3.86
N ARG A 226 0.53 -2.59 5.17
CA ARG A 226 1.65 -2.83 6.08
C ARG A 226 1.36 -4.04 6.96
N GLU A 227 2.40 -4.82 7.26
CA GLU A 227 2.26 -6.01 8.12
C GLU A 227 1.71 -5.65 9.49
N SER A 228 2.15 -4.53 10.05
CA SER A 228 1.75 -4.05 11.37
C SER A 228 0.25 -3.86 11.57
N ALA A 229 -0.55 -3.79 10.50
CA ALA A 229 -2.01 -3.64 10.59
C ALA A 229 -2.74 -4.93 10.99
N LEU A 230 -2.08 -6.08 10.96
CA LEU A 230 -2.67 -7.41 11.13
C LEU A 230 -1.89 -8.24 12.16
N ASP A 231 -2.57 -8.86 13.09
CA ASP A 231 -1.96 -9.86 14.00
C ASP A 231 -1.67 -11.15 13.24
N TYR A 232 -0.44 -11.29 12.75
CA TYR A 232 0.00 -12.47 11.99
C TYR A 232 0.03 -13.74 12.83
N ASN A 233 0.32 -13.66 14.13
CA ASN A 233 0.34 -14.83 15.00
C ASN A 233 -1.08 -15.40 15.15
N ALA A 234 -2.06 -14.54 15.37
CA ALA A 234 -3.46 -14.94 15.42
C ALA A 234 -3.95 -15.45 14.06
N LEU A 235 -3.58 -14.76 12.96
CA LEU A 235 -3.92 -15.18 11.61
C LEU A 235 -3.41 -16.61 11.32
N PHE A 236 -2.14 -16.91 11.61
CA PHE A 236 -1.57 -18.23 11.35
C PHE A 236 -2.27 -19.33 12.15
N LYS A 237 -2.63 -19.09 13.41
CA LYS A 237 -3.42 -20.04 14.22
C LYS A 237 -4.78 -20.34 13.54
N LEU A 238 -5.47 -19.30 13.05
CA LEU A 238 -6.77 -19.44 12.40
C LEU A 238 -6.68 -20.13 11.04
N LEU A 239 -5.62 -19.88 10.26
CA LEU A 239 -5.38 -20.58 8.99
C LEU A 239 -5.04 -22.05 9.23
N TYR A 240 -4.15 -22.35 10.19
CA TYR A 240 -3.76 -23.71 10.53
C TYR A 240 -4.94 -24.54 11.03
N SER A 241 -5.79 -23.94 11.86
CA SER A 241 -7.03 -24.59 12.36
C SER A 241 -8.17 -24.60 11.33
N LYS A 242 -7.95 -24.12 10.10
CA LYS A 242 -8.96 -24.00 9.03
C LYS A 242 -10.17 -23.15 9.41
N ARG A 243 -9.98 -22.21 10.35
CA ARG A 243 -10.99 -21.26 10.80
C ARG A 243 -11.16 -20.09 9.82
N LEU A 244 -10.21 -19.89 8.92
CA LEU A 244 -10.27 -18.96 7.80
C LEU A 244 -10.00 -19.69 6.48
N ALA A 245 -10.58 -19.19 5.38
CA ALA A 245 -10.49 -19.84 4.07
C ALA A 245 -9.11 -19.73 3.42
N GLY A 246 -8.35 -18.66 3.70
CA GLY A 246 -7.02 -18.44 3.15
C GLY A 246 -6.55 -17.01 3.31
N ALA A 247 -5.29 -16.75 2.96
CA ALA A 247 -4.72 -15.41 2.95
C ALA A 247 -3.73 -15.24 1.78
N ILE A 248 -3.61 -13.99 1.31
CA ILE A 248 -2.53 -13.49 0.42
C ILE A 248 -1.95 -12.24 1.11
N LEU A 249 -0.63 -12.29 1.38
CA LEU A 249 0.07 -11.36 2.26
C LEU A 249 1.27 -10.74 1.56
#